data_67d77276974b5fe1de197e3d0a52f191
#
_entry.id   67d77276974b5fe1de197e3d0a52f191
#
_cell.length_a   1.000
_cell.length_b   1.000
_cell.length_c   1.000
_cell.angle_alpha   90.00
_cell.angle_beta   90.00
_cell.angle_gamma   90.00
#
_symmetry.space_group_name_H-M   'P 1'
#
loop_
_entity.id
_entity.type
_entity.pdbx_description
1 polymer ?
#
loop_
_entity_poly.entity_id
_entity_poly.type
_entity_poly.pdbx_seq_one_letter_code
_entity_poly.pdbx_strand_id
1 'polypeptide(L)'
;MDNPLSSAGKRDHAVTVRRILKVNHAGEFGAIRIYGAQIWMADRLFPDIVPVLRKMRNDEIEHCRLFHDAMPSRNARPCRVMAFWSLGGYLLGLLTALGGRNMVWICTEAVESTVHRHLEDQLAFLTTRDRELHGLIASIQEEELAHLREAESNQTKRGIGHALLLPVVAALTDLMIWLSTWGDSSWMRAEMARSKGV
;
A
#
# COMPACT_ATOMS: atom_id res chain seq x y z
N MET A 1 31.77 26.48 -6.65
CA MET A 1 31.33 26.61 -5.25
C MET A 1 29.89 26.16 -5.20
N ASP A 2 29.64 24.93 -4.71
CA ASP A 2 28.27 24.42 -4.58
C ASP A 2 27.55 25.13 -3.45
N ASN A 3 26.37 25.67 -3.76
CA ASN A 3 25.50 26.37 -2.82
C ASN A 3 25.07 25.39 -1.69
N PRO A 4 25.37 25.66 -0.41
CA PRO A 4 25.05 24.77 0.71
C PRO A 4 23.55 24.51 0.87
N LEU A 5 22.67 25.41 0.41
CA LEU A 5 21.22 25.24 0.38
C LEU A 5 20.79 24.16 -0.64
N SER A 6 21.51 24.03 -1.76
CA SER A 6 21.29 22.97 -2.76
C SER A 6 21.64 21.58 -2.23
N SER A 7 22.66 21.46 -1.39
CA SER A 7 23.09 20.18 -0.83
C SER A 7 22.18 19.68 0.32
N ALA A 8 21.58 20.60 1.09
CA ALA A 8 20.60 20.27 2.13
C ALA A 8 19.29 19.75 1.52
N GLY A 9 18.74 20.44 0.51
CA GLY A 9 17.54 20.01 -0.19
C GLY A 9 17.69 18.64 -0.87
N LYS A 10 18.83 18.36 -1.49
CA LYS A 10 19.12 17.04 -2.08
C LYS A 10 19.17 15.91 -1.06
N ARG A 11 19.68 16.17 0.15
CA ARG A 11 19.69 15.20 1.25
C ARG A 11 18.28 14.88 1.77
N ASP A 12 17.44 15.89 1.91
CA ASP A 12 16.05 15.72 2.35
C ASP A 12 15.23 14.91 1.34
N HIS A 13 15.40 15.17 0.04
CA HIS A 13 14.75 14.40 -1.02
C HIS A 13 15.17 12.92 -0.99
N ALA A 14 16.45 12.62 -0.81
CA ALA A 14 16.93 11.24 -0.73
C ALA A 14 16.38 10.49 0.51
N VAL A 15 16.14 11.19 1.60
CA VAL A 15 15.47 10.63 2.78
C VAL A 15 14.01 10.28 2.46
N THR A 16 13.28 11.18 1.81
CA THR A 16 11.89 10.97 1.42
C THR A 16 11.75 9.79 0.43
N VAL A 17 12.63 9.68 -0.57
CA VAL A 17 12.66 8.53 -1.51
C VAL A 17 12.85 7.20 -0.76
N ARG A 18 13.78 7.13 0.21
CA ARG A 18 13.95 5.92 1.04
C ARG A 18 12.70 5.58 1.86
N ARG A 19 11.98 6.58 2.34
CA ARG A 19 10.73 6.40 3.08
C ARG A 19 9.61 5.91 2.19
N ILE A 20 9.49 6.44 0.96
CA ILE A 20 8.55 5.98 -0.06
C ILE A 20 8.75 4.48 -0.31
N LEU A 21 9.96 4.05 -0.62
CA LEU A 21 10.26 2.63 -0.86
C LEU A 21 9.93 1.76 0.36
N LYS A 22 10.29 2.20 1.57
CA LYS A 22 10.01 1.45 2.80
C LYS A 22 8.51 1.31 3.06
N VAL A 23 7.75 2.38 2.86
CA VAL A 23 6.28 2.38 3.07
C VAL A 23 5.60 1.45 2.08
N ASN A 24 5.92 1.59 0.79
CA ASN A 24 5.31 0.76 -0.25
C ASN A 24 5.65 -0.71 -0.05
N HIS A 25 6.94 -1.07 0.04
CA HIS A 25 7.33 -2.46 0.28
C HIS A 25 6.64 -3.08 1.53
N ALA A 26 6.47 -2.31 2.60
CA ALA A 26 5.79 -2.79 3.79
C ALA A 26 4.26 -2.93 3.56
N GLY A 27 3.66 -2.03 2.80
CA GLY A 27 2.25 -2.09 2.39
C GLY A 27 1.94 -3.34 1.60
N GLU A 28 2.68 -3.58 0.50
CA GLU A 28 2.52 -4.78 -0.33
C GLU A 28 2.70 -6.07 0.47
N PHE A 29 3.70 -6.09 1.37
CA PHE A 29 3.87 -7.25 2.25
C PHE A 29 2.65 -7.49 3.15
N GLY A 30 2.01 -6.43 3.63
CA GLY A 30 0.74 -6.50 4.37
C GLY A 30 -0.39 -7.04 3.51
N ALA A 31 -0.56 -6.54 2.28
CA ALA A 31 -1.58 -6.97 1.33
C ALA A 31 -1.44 -8.46 0.97
N ILE A 32 -0.22 -8.94 0.72
CA ILE A 32 0.05 -10.39 0.52
C ILE A 32 -0.52 -11.23 1.67
N ARG A 33 -0.45 -10.75 2.92
CA ARG A 33 -0.95 -11.47 4.11
C ARG A 33 -2.46 -11.39 4.23
N ILE A 34 -3.05 -10.24 3.91
CA ILE A 34 -4.51 -10.05 3.84
C ILE A 34 -5.10 -11.05 2.84
N TYR A 35 -4.66 -11.01 1.60
CA TYR A 35 -5.14 -11.92 0.55
C TYR A 35 -4.85 -13.39 0.88
N GLY A 36 -3.70 -13.70 1.47
CA GLY A 36 -3.38 -15.06 1.90
C GLY A 36 -4.39 -15.64 2.89
N ALA A 37 -4.77 -14.86 3.90
CA ALA A 37 -5.78 -15.26 4.89
C ALA A 37 -7.18 -15.35 4.28
N GLN A 38 -7.54 -14.39 3.42
CA GLN A 38 -8.81 -14.39 2.70
C GLN A 38 -8.95 -15.61 1.80
N ILE A 39 -7.92 -15.98 1.03
CA ILE A 39 -7.89 -17.17 0.18
C ILE A 39 -8.09 -18.43 1.02
N TRP A 40 -7.37 -18.55 2.15
CA TRP A 40 -7.47 -19.71 3.04
C TRP A 40 -8.89 -19.95 3.54
N MET A 41 -9.63 -18.90 3.86
CA MET A 41 -11.04 -18.98 4.25
C MET A 41 -11.96 -19.20 3.06
N ALA A 42 -11.73 -18.46 1.96
CA ALA A 42 -12.57 -18.49 0.77
C ALA A 42 -12.56 -19.86 0.08
N ASP A 43 -11.44 -20.57 0.09
CA ASP A 43 -11.34 -21.95 -0.44
C ASP A 43 -12.44 -22.89 0.16
N ARG A 44 -12.95 -22.58 1.35
CA ARG A 44 -13.97 -23.36 2.05
C ARG A 44 -15.38 -22.76 1.97
N LEU A 45 -15.47 -21.44 2.04
CA LEU A 45 -16.76 -20.75 2.25
C LEU A 45 -17.33 -20.17 0.95
N PHE A 46 -16.48 -19.71 0.02
CA PHE A 46 -16.86 -19.05 -1.23
C PHE A 46 -15.77 -19.20 -2.29
N PRO A 47 -15.58 -20.45 -2.81
CA PRO A 47 -14.44 -20.79 -3.65
C PRO A 47 -14.44 -20.09 -5.02
N ASP A 48 -15.54 -19.55 -5.45
CA ASP A 48 -15.70 -18.83 -6.73
C ASP A 48 -14.89 -17.53 -6.81
N ILE A 49 -14.59 -16.87 -5.67
CA ILE A 49 -13.76 -15.66 -5.66
C ILE A 49 -12.26 -15.96 -5.52
N VAL A 50 -11.88 -17.18 -5.21
CA VAL A 50 -10.47 -17.57 -4.97
C VAL A 50 -9.56 -17.29 -6.17
N PRO A 51 -9.95 -17.55 -7.43
CA PRO A 51 -9.10 -17.24 -8.58
C PRO A 51 -8.72 -15.75 -8.65
N VAL A 52 -9.67 -14.87 -8.39
CA VAL A 52 -9.46 -13.42 -8.40
C VAL A 52 -8.52 -12.99 -7.26
N LEU A 53 -8.77 -13.46 -6.04
CA LEU A 53 -7.92 -13.16 -4.88
C LEU A 53 -6.48 -13.69 -5.07
N ARG A 54 -6.32 -14.84 -5.73
CA ARG A 54 -4.99 -15.39 -6.04
C ARG A 54 -4.25 -14.54 -7.07
N LYS A 55 -4.96 -14.03 -8.08
CA LYS A 55 -4.37 -13.10 -9.04
C LYS A 55 -3.87 -11.85 -8.30
N MET A 56 -4.74 -11.15 -7.57
CA MET A 56 -4.38 -9.98 -6.78
C MET A 56 -3.16 -10.26 -5.88
N ARG A 57 -3.20 -11.33 -5.11
CA ARG A 57 -2.05 -11.70 -4.25
C ARG A 57 -0.75 -11.90 -5.02
N ASN A 58 -0.80 -12.44 -6.24
CA ASN A 58 0.40 -12.62 -7.06
C ASN A 58 0.92 -11.29 -7.59
N ASP A 59 0.03 -10.36 -7.94
CA ASP A 59 0.39 -9.01 -8.33
C ASP A 59 1.10 -8.31 -7.15
N GLU A 60 0.57 -8.41 -5.90
CA GLU A 60 1.23 -7.87 -4.69
C GLU A 60 2.62 -8.47 -4.41
N ILE A 61 2.80 -9.76 -4.70
CA ILE A 61 4.11 -10.41 -4.56
C ILE A 61 5.11 -9.79 -5.54
N GLU A 62 4.68 -9.51 -6.76
CA GLU A 62 5.53 -8.86 -7.76
C GLU A 62 5.80 -7.39 -7.39
N HIS A 63 4.79 -6.61 -6.95
CA HIS A 63 4.97 -5.25 -6.47
C HIS A 63 5.96 -5.19 -5.31
N CYS A 64 5.81 -6.07 -4.32
CA CYS A 64 6.72 -6.17 -3.19
C CYS A 64 8.16 -6.43 -3.64
N ARG A 65 8.35 -7.34 -4.61
CA ARG A 65 9.66 -7.63 -5.21
C ARG A 65 10.23 -6.41 -5.93
N LEU A 66 9.44 -5.73 -6.75
CA LEU A 66 9.86 -4.54 -7.50
C LEU A 66 10.31 -3.41 -6.55
N PHE A 67 9.56 -3.14 -5.48
CA PHE A 67 9.98 -2.17 -4.47
C PHE A 67 11.24 -2.59 -3.73
N HIS A 68 11.38 -3.88 -3.40
CA HIS A 68 12.59 -4.40 -2.77
C HIS A 68 13.83 -4.22 -3.67
N ASP A 69 13.70 -4.55 -4.95
CA ASP A 69 14.78 -4.47 -5.94
C ASP A 69 15.21 -3.02 -6.22
N ALA A 70 14.29 -2.05 -6.07
CA ALA A 70 14.59 -0.63 -6.20
C ALA A 70 15.33 -0.03 -4.98
N MET A 71 15.41 -0.75 -3.85
CA MET A 71 16.00 -0.23 -2.60
C MET A 71 17.51 -0.04 -2.62
N PRO A 72 18.35 -0.99 -3.13
CA PRO A 72 19.80 -0.91 -3.00
C PRO A 72 20.38 0.35 -3.66
N SER A 73 19.94 0.70 -4.87
CA SER A 73 20.42 1.87 -5.61
C SER A 73 20.12 3.20 -4.90
N ARG A 74 19.16 3.19 -3.97
CA ARG A 74 18.70 4.37 -3.22
C ARG A 74 19.09 4.33 -1.74
N ASN A 75 19.93 3.37 -1.32
CA ASN A 75 20.31 3.14 0.07
C ASN A 75 19.11 2.98 1.01
N ALA A 76 17.99 2.46 0.49
CA ALA A 76 16.81 2.11 1.27
C ALA A 76 16.93 0.70 1.85
N ARG A 77 16.13 0.40 2.88
CA ARG A 77 16.08 -0.91 3.53
C ARG A 77 14.64 -1.25 3.91
N PRO A 78 14.25 -2.54 3.87
CA PRO A 78 12.94 -2.98 4.34
C PRO A 78 12.65 -2.54 5.79
N CYS A 79 11.38 -2.49 6.12
CA CYS A 79 10.93 -2.18 7.46
C CYS A 79 11.43 -3.27 8.45
N ARG A 80 11.97 -2.85 9.61
CA ARG A 80 12.49 -3.78 10.62
C ARG A 80 11.41 -4.60 11.32
N VAL A 81 10.18 -4.12 11.28
CA VAL A 81 9.04 -4.75 11.98
C VAL A 81 8.05 -5.42 11.03
N MET A 82 8.57 -6.03 9.94
CA MET A 82 7.76 -6.75 8.96
C MET A 82 6.88 -7.85 9.58
N ALA A 83 7.30 -8.41 10.74
CA ALA A 83 6.49 -9.39 11.48
C ALA A 83 5.13 -8.83 11.94
N PHE A 84 5.07 -7.55 12.33
CA PHE A 84 3.81 -6.88 12.68
C PHE A 84 2.89 -6.74 11.46
N TRP A 85 3.46 -6.41 10.29
CA TRP A 85 2.71 -6.40 9.03
C TRP A 85 2.13 -7.76 8.71
N SER A 86 2.95 -8.80 8.85
CA SER A 86 2.52 -10.17 8.62
C SER A 86 1.34 -10.54 9.52
N LEU A 87 1.44 -10.26 10.81
CA LEU A 87 0.39 -10.58 11.77
C LEU A 87 -0.85 -9.72 11.57
N GLY A 88 -0.69 -8.40 11.43
CA GLY A 88 -1.81 -7.46 11.25
C GLY A 88 -2.58 -7.72 9.96
N GLY A 89 -1.87 -7.90 8.84
CA GLY A 89 -2.49 -8.24 7.57
C GLY A 89 -3.22 -9.59 7.61
N TYR A 90 -2.60 -10.61 8.21
CA TYR A 90 -3.24 -11.92 8.36
C TYR A 90 -4.53 -11.84 9.21
N LEU A 91 -4.50 -11.13 10.33
CA LEU A 91 -5.68 -10.96 11.19
C LEU A 91 -6.78 -10.16 10.49
N LEU A 92 -6.44 -9.07 9.79
CA LEU A 92 -7.41 -8.29 9.03
C LEU A 92 -8.06 -9.14 7.92
N GLY A 93 -7.25 -9.88 7.16
CA GLY A 93 -7.74 -10.78 6.12
C GLY A 93 -8.65 -11.87 6.67
N LEU A 94 -8.28 -12.48 7.81
CA LEU A 94 -9.09 -13.51 8.47
C LEU A 94 -10.43 -12.94 8.96
N LEU A 95 -10.43 -11.81 9.65
CA LEU A 95 -11.63 -11.19 10.20
C LEU A 95 -12.60 -10.75 9.10
N THR A 96 -12.08 -10.19 8.02
CA THR A 96 -12.90 -9.76 6.88
C THR A 96 -13.47 -10.96 6.12
N ALA A 97 -12.72 -12.05 5.96
CA ALA A 97 -13.23 -13.28 5.37
C ALA A 97 -14.30 -13.96 6.24
N LEU A 98 -14.15 -13.95 7.58
CA LEU A 98 -15.19 -14.43 8.49
C LEU A 98 -16.47 -13.59 8.43
N GLY A 99 -16.36 -12.31 8.10
CA GLY A 99 -17.49 -11.42 7.83
C GLY A 99 -18.22 -11.71 6.52
N GLY A 100 -17.70 -12.62 5.71
CA GLY A 100 -18.30 -13.09 4.47
C GLY A 100 -17.79 -12.38 3.22
N ARG A 101 -18.20 -12.88 2.04
CA ARG A 101 -17.75 -12.45 0.72
C ARG A 101 -17.72 -10.92 0.54
N ASN A 102 -18.82 -10.25 0.89
CA ASN A 102 -18.92 -8.80 0.71
C ASN A 102 -17.91 -8.02 1.58
N MET A 103 -17.59 -8.57 2.77
CA MET A 103 -16.56 -7.99 3.64
C MET A 103 -15.15 -8.13 3.07
N VAL A 104 -14.85 -9.20 2.34
CA VAL A 104 -13.59 -9.36 1.60
C VAL A 104 -13.44 -8.20 0.61
N TRP A 105 -14.47 -7.93 -0.19
CA TRP A 105 -14.44 -6.86 -1.20
C TRP A 105 -14.39 -5.45 -0.58
N ILE A 106 -15.10 -5.21 0.52
CA ILE A 106 -15.00 -3.94 1.27
C ILE A 106 -13.58 -3.74 1.81
N CYS A 107 -12.95 -4.81 2.31
CA CYS A 107 -11.57 -4.74 2.78
C CYS A 107 -10.61 -4.38 1.64
N THR A 108 -10.73 -5.06 0.50
CA THR A 108 -9.93 -4.76 -0.69
C THR A 108 -10.15 -3.31 -1.13
N GLU A 109 -11.39 -2.84 -1.30
CA GLU A 109 -11.68 -1.43 -1.65
C GLU A 109 -11.01 -0.45 -0.67
N ALA A 110 -11.09 -0.71 0.64
CA ALA A 110 -10.51 0.17 1.65
C ALA A 110 -8.98 0.22 1.60
N VAL A 111 -8.34 -0.93 1.40
CA VAL A 111 -6.88 -1.03 1.28
C VAL A 111 -6.42 -0.33 0.01
N GLU A 112 -6.96 -0.72 -1.15
CA GLU A 112 -6.53 -0.21 -2.46
C GLU A 112 -6.83 1.28 -2.63
N SER A 113 -7.97 1.77 -2.15
CA SER A 113 -8.25 3.21 -2.17
C SER A 113 -7.28 4.01 -1.28
N THR A 114 -6.80 3.40 -0.19
CA THR A 114 -5.77 4.02 0.67
C THR A 114 -4.41 4.02 -0.01
N VAL A 115 -4.00 2.90 -0.59
CA VAL A 115 -2.75 2.77 -1.35
C VAL A 115 -2.75 3.75 -2.52
N HIS A 116 -3.82 3.77 -3.33
CA HIS A 116 -3.93 4.65 -4.49
C HIS A 116 -3.67 6.13 -4.14
N ARG A 117 -4.28 6.64 -3.07
CA ARG A 117 -4.03 8.02 -2.59
C ARG A 117 -2.58 8.28 -2.22
N HIS A 118 -1.92 7.28 -1.60
CA HIS A 118 -0.50 7.39 -1.26
C HIS A 118 0.38 7.43 -2.52
N LEU A 119 0.07 6.59 -3.52
CA LEU A 119 0.81 6.56 -4.77
C LEU A 119 0.66 7.85 -5.57
N GLU A 120 -0.53 8.47 -5.62
CA GLU A 120 -0.74 9.78 -6.26
C GLU A 120 0.18 10.87 -5.67
N ASP A 121 0.24 10.96 -4.33
CA ASP A 121 1.13 11.91 -3.65
C ASP A 121 2.61 11.65 -3.99
N GLN A 122 3.02 10.38 -4.01
CA GLN A 122 4.38 9.97 -4.32
C GLN A 122 4.76 10.28 -5.77
N LEU A 123 3.87 10.02 -6.73
CA LEU A 123 4.09 10.36 -8.14
C LEU A 123 4.30 11.85 -8.32
N ALA A 124 3.46 12.68 -7.69
CA ALA A 124 3.63 14.13 -7.74
C ALA A 124 5.00 14.57 -7.18
N PHE A 125 5.47 13.94 -6.10
CA PHE A 125 6.78 14.22 -5.51
C PHE A 125 7.93 13.78 -6.41
N LEU A 126 7.82 12.61 -7.04
CA LEU A 126 8.90 11.97 -7.80
C LEU A 126 9.09 12.50 -9.22
N THR A 127 8.09 13.16 -9.81
CA THR A 127 8.07 13.62 -11.21
C THR A 127 9.39 14.26 -11.68
N THR A 128 10.00 15.10 -10.83
CA THR A 128 11.25 15.81 -11.15
C THR A 128 12.46 15.30 -10.37
N ARG A 129 12.27 14.33 -9.45
CA ARG A 129 13.29 13.93 -8.48
C ARG A 129 13.87 12.54 -8.72
N ASP A 130 13.03 11.60 -9.17
CA ASP A 130 13.45 10.20 -9.47
C ASP A 130 12.52 9.62 -10.54
N ARG A 131 12.89 9.81 -11.81
CA ARG A 131 12.07 9.37 -12.94
C ARG A 131 11.91 7.86 -13.04
N GLU A 132 12.93 7.11 -12.64
CA GLU A 132 12.89 5.64 -12.66
C GLU A 132 11.87 5.12 -11.65
N LEU A 133 11.95 5.60 -10.40
CA LEU A 133 11.00 5.23 -9.36
C LEU A 133 9.60 5.75 -9.66
N HIS A 134 9.47 6.94 -10.26
CA HIS A 134 8.18 7.44 -10.75
C HIS A 134 7.56 6.48 -11.76
N GLY A 135 8.31 6.03 -12.77
CA GLY A 135 7.82 5.09 -13.78
C GLY A 135 7.39 3.75 -13.16
N LEU A 136 8.15 3.23 -12.20
CA LEU A 136 7.81 2.02 -11.47
C LEU A 136 6.49 2.19 -10.69
N ILE A 137 6.36 3.27 -9.92
CA ILE A 137 5.14 3.52 -9.13
C ILE A 137 3.92 3.76 -10.04
N ALA A 138 4.10 4.43 -11.19
CA ALA A 138 3.01 4.65 -12.13
C ALA A 138 2.47 3.34 -12.71
N SER A 139 3.33 2.38 -13.05
CA SER A 139 2.89 1.07 -13.53
C SER A 139 2.13 0.28 -12.45
N ILE A 140 2.63 0.28 -11.21
CA ILE A 140 1.95 -0.36 -10.09
C ILE A 140 0.59 0.30 -9.83
N GLN A 141 0.51 1.63 -9.87
CA GLN A 141 -0.76 2.35 -9.64
C GLN A 141 -1.86 1.95 -10.61
N GLU A 142 -1.54 1.64 -11.86
CA GLU A 142 -2.53 1.16 -12.85
C GLU A 142 -3.09 -0.21 -12.45
N GLU A 143 -2.25 -1.10 -11.93
CA GLU A 143 -2.66 -2.42 -11.43
C GLU A 143 -3.49 -2.32 -10.16
N GLU A 144 -3.09 -1.47 -9.20
CA GLU A 144 -3.85 -1.17 -7.97
C GLU A 144 -5.24 -0.59 -8.28
N LEU A 145 -5.33 0.27 -9.29
CA LEU A 145 -6.62 0.80 -9.74
C LEU A 145 -7.51 -0.29 -10.35
N ALA A 146 -6.93 -1.31 -10.99
CA ALA A 146 -7.68 -2.47 -11.46
C ALA A 146 -8.19 -3.32 -10.29
N HIS A 147 -7.39 -3.54 -9.23
CA HIS A 147 -7.81 -4.22 -8.00
C HIS A 147 -8.97 -3.48 -7.32
N LEU A 148 -8.88 -2.15 -7.22
CA LEU A 148 -9.93 -1.31 -6.65
C LEU A 148 -11.25 -1.47 -7.42
N ARG A 149 -11.21 -1.38 -8.75
CA ARG A 149 -12.40 -1.54 -9.60
C ARG A 149 -13.00 -2.94 -9.51
N GLU A 150 -12.17 -3.95 -9.45
CA GLU A 150 -12.61 -5.35 -9.25
C GLU A 150 -13.33 -5.49 -7.91
N ALA A 151 -12.76 -4.93 -6.82
CA ALA A 151 -13.39 -4.94 -5.50
C ALA A 151 -14.73 -4.22 -5.50
N GLU A 152 -14.81 -3.05 -6.13
CA GLU A 152 -16.05 -2.28 -6.24
C GLU A 152 -17.14 -3.02 -7.02
N SER A 153 -16.78 -3.69 -8.13
CA SER A 153 -17.72 -4.41 -9.00
C SER A 153 -18.29 -5.67 -8.37
N ASN A 154 -17.54 -6.31 -7.48
CA ASN A 154 -17.93 -7.54 -6.81
C ASN A 154 -18.74 -7.33 -5.52
N GLN A 155 -18.93 -6.08 -5.09
CA GLN A 155 -19.75 -5.77 -3.92
C GLN A 155 -21.23 -5.86 -4.24
N THR A 156 -21.93 -6.69 -3.48
CA THR A 156 -23.39 -6.91 -3.67
C THR A 156 -24.25 -5.88 -2.96
N LYS A 157 -23.74 -5.24 -1.90
CA LYS A 157 -24.48 -4.27 -1.08
C LYS A 157 -23.54 -3.16 -0.58
N ARG A 158 -23.82 -1.94 -1.01
CA ARG A 158 -23.26 -0.71 -0.43
C ARG A 158 -24.30 -0.10 0.52
N GLY A 159 -24.38 -0.60 1.76
CA GLY A 159 -25.29 -0.15 2.79
C GLY A 159 -24.56 0.46 3.99
N ILE A 160 -25.28 0.58 5.12
CA ILE A 160 -24.74 1.12 6.37
C ILE A 160 -23.45 0.36 6.80
N GLY A 161 -23.39 -0.96 6.59
CA GLY A 161 -22.19 -1.75 6.85
C GLY A 161 -20.97 -1.27 6.07
N HIS A 162 -21.11 -1.01 4.77
CA HIS A 162 -20.05 -0.46 3.94
C HIS A 162 -19.60 0.92 4.46
N ALA A 163 -20.54 1.82 4.75
CA ALA A 163 -20.24 3.17 5.24
C ALA A 163 -19.49 3.19 6.59
N LEU A 164 -19.71 2.18 7.44
CA LEU A 164 -19.03 2.05 8.73
C LEU A 164 -17.69 1.32 8.61
N LEU A 165 -17.62 0.27 7.82
CA LEU A 165 -16.45 -0.62 7.76
C LEU A 165 -15.32 -0.07 6.89
N LEU A 166 -15.65 0.57 5.78
CA LEU A 166 -14.65 1.15 4.88
C LEU A 166 -13.70 2.12 5.61
N PRO A 167 -14.19 3.15 6.35
CA PRO A 167 -13.31 4.05 7.08
C PRO A 167 -12.54 3.35 8.23
N VAL A 168 -13.11 2.32 8.86
CA VAL A 168 -12.42 1.57 9.91
C VAL A 168 -11.26 0.77 9.32
N VAL A 169 -11.47 0.05 8.22
CA VAL A 169 -10.41 -0.71 7.56
C VAL A 169 -9.34 0.24 7.02
N ALA A 170 -9.72 1.33 6.38
CA ALA A 170 -8.79 2.35 5.90
C ALA A 170 -7.93 2.93 7.05
N ALA A 171 -8.56 3.27 8.18
CA ALA A 171 -7.85 3.78 9.36
C ALA A 171 -6.91 2.74 9.98
N LEU A 172 -7.32 1.46 10.01
CA LEU A 172 -6.45 0.36 10.46
C LEU A 172 -5.26 0.16 9.51
N THR A 173 -5.48 0.25 8.20
CA THR A 173 -4.42 0.20 7.20
C THR A 173 -3.42 1.34 7.39
N ASP A 174 -3.90 2.58 7.51
CA ASP A 174 -3.06 3.75 7.79
C ASP A 174 -2.27 3.60 9.10
N LEU A 175 -2.90 3.09 10.17
CA LEU A 175 -2.27 2.83 11.45
C LEU A 175 -1.17 1.77 11.33
N MET A 176 -1.44 0.68 10.62
CA MET A 176 -0.46 -0.38 10.38
C MET A 176 0.74 0.15 9.60
N ILE A 177 0.51 0.94 8.54
CA ILE A 177 1.55 1.63 7.79
C ILE A 177 2.39 2.51 8.73
N TRP A 178 1.76 3.28 9.58
CA TRP A 178 2.44 4.17 10.52
C TRP A 178 3.30 3.40 11.54
N LEU A 179 2.73 2.37 12.18
CA LEU A 179 3.43 1.57 13.18
C LEU A 179 4.65 0.84 12.59
N SER A 180 4.48 0.21 11.44
CA SER A 180 5.54 -0.59 10.83
C SER A 180 6.69 0.25 10.26
N THR A 181 6.40 1.48 9.87
CA THR A 181 7.38 2.41 9.35
C THR A 181 7.95 3.35 10.43
N TRP A 182 7.57 3.16 11.70
CA TRP A 182 7.97 4.03 12.81
C TRP A 182 7.65 5.51 12.54
N GLY A 183 6.48 5.79 11.99
CA GLY A 183 6.03 7.12 11.64
C GLY A 183 6.64 7.71 10.38
N ASP A 184 7.49 6.99 9.65
CA ASP A 184 8.08 7.48 8.39
C ASP A 184 7.00 7.90 7.38
N SER A 185 5.84 7.23 7.36
CA SER A 185 4.71 7.60 6.51
C SER A 185 4.19 9.01 6.77
N SER A 186 4.13 9.44 8.03
CA SER A 186 3.73 10.80 8.40
C SER A 186 4.76 11.85 8.00
N TRP A 187 6.05 11.55 8.20
CA TRP A 187 7.14 12.42 7.77
C TRP A 187 7.19 12.57 6.26
N MET A 188 7.00 11.46 5.53
CA MET A 188 6.93 11.46 4.07
C MET A 188 5.80 12.37 3.57
N ARG A 189 4.58 12.22 4.10
CA ARG A 189 3.44 13.09 3.72
C ARG A 189 3.71 14.57 4.02
N ALA A 190 4.27 14.88 5.18
CA ALA A 190 4.62 16.27 5.54
C ALA A 190 5.67 16.87 4.61
N GLU A 191 6.65 16.08 4.16
CA GLU A 191 7.67 16.54 3.22
C GLU A 191 7.06 16.78 1.83
N MET A 192 6.22 15.87 1.34
CA MET A 192 5.52 16.02 0.06
C MET A 192 4.58 17.23 0.06
N ALA A 193 3.87 17.49 1.17
CA ALA A 193 3.01 18.66 1.29
C ALA A 193 3.82 19.98 1.23
N ARG A 194 4.98 20.03 1.84
CA ARG A 194 5.89 21.20 1.75
C ARG A 194 6.41 21.42 0.35
N SER A 195 6.67 20.34 -0.40
CA SER A 195 7.18 20.44 -1.77
C SER A 195 6.12 20.88 -2.80
N LYS A 196 4.83 20.74 -2.50
CA LYS A 196 3.72 21.23 -3.33
C LYS A 196 3.44 22.74 -3.13
N GLY A 197 3.93 23.35 -2.05
CA GLY A 197 3.69 24.75 -1.70
C GLY A 197 4.78 25.71 -2.16
N VAL A 198 5.77 25.22 -2.90
CA VAL A 198 6.87 25.97 -3.53
C VAL A 198 6.75 25.89 -5.04
#